data_bf48ab4205ac6c24ca697d26d8f64f54
#
_entry.id   bf48ab4205ac6c24ca697d26d8f64f54
#
_cell.length_a   1.000
_cell.length_b   1.000
_cell.length_c   1.000
_cell.angle_alpha   90.00
_cell.angle_beta   90.00
_cell.angle_gamma   90.00
#
_symmetry.space_group_name_H-M   'P 1'
#
loop_
_entity.id
_entity.type
_entity.pdbx_description
1 polymer ?
#
loop_
_entity_poly.entity_id
_entity_poly.type
_entity_poly.pdbx_seq_one_letter_code
_entity_poly.pdbx_strand_id
1 'polypeptide(L)'
;FGMKAHIGVDAESGSIHSLETTAANEHDITQAGNLLHGEEKEAFGDSGYRGIEKREELKESTAQWHVSMMNSKRKALSDSSADQTLELLEKVKSSIRAKVEHPFRIIKRQFGFSKVRYKGMSKNDNHLQTMFALANIYMNRGKLT
;
A
#
# COMPACT_ATOMS: atom_id res chain seq x y z
N PHE A 1 -16.07 -15.52 5.78
CA PHE A 1 -15.56 -14.34 6.50
C PHE A 1 -14.10 -14.15 6.17
N GLY A 2 -13.73 -12.96 5.74
CA GLY A 2 -12.36 -12.59 5.46
C GLY A 2 -12.08 -11.16 5.91
N MET A 3 -10.81 -10.84 6.14
CA MET A 3 -10.36 -9.48 6.43
C MET A 3 -9.26 -9.08 5.45
N LYS A 4 -9.12 -7.78 5.28
CA LYS A 4 -8.02 -7.15 4.56
C LYS A 4 -7.16 -6.35 5.53
N ALA A 5 -5.89 -6.26 5.23
CA ALA A 5 -4.95 -5.33 5.84
C ALA A 5 -4.51 -4.33 4.79
N HIS A 6 -4.66 -3.06 5.07
CA HIS A 6 -4.22 -1.94 4.26
C HIS A 6 -3.04 -1.30 4.99
N ILE A 7 -1.94 -1.07 4.31
CA ILE A 7 -0.75 -0.47 4.93
C ILE A 7 -0.28 0.75 4.15
N GLY A 8 0.12 1.77 4.89
CA GLY A 8 0.91 2.89 4.41
C GLY A 8 2.39 2.59 4.64
N VAL A 9 3.19 2.71 3.58
CA VAL A 9 4.62 2.42 3.61
C VAL A 9 5.38 3.64 3.09
N ASP A 10 6.36 4.07 3.85
CA ASP A 10 7.25 5.13 3.43
C ASP A 10 8.04 4.75 2.18
N ALA A 11 7.96 5.58 1.15
CA ALA A 11 8.54 5.30 -0.16
C ALA A 11 10.08 5.31 -0.15
N GLU A 12 10.72 5.95 0.82
CA GLU A 12 12.17 6.02 0.94
C GLU A 12 12.71 4.86 1.78
N SER A 13 12.25 4.73 3.01
CA SER A 13 12.74 3.73 3.97
C SER A 13 12.12 2.34 3.79
N GLY A 14 10.93 2.24 3.21
CA GLY A 14 10.14 1.01 3.15
C GLY A 14 9.46 0.66 4.48
N SER A 15 9.53 1.53 5.48
CA SER A 15 8.93 1.31 6.79
C SER A 15 7.42 1.52 6.77
N ILE A 16 6.69 0.70 7.50
CA ILE A 16 5.24 0.81 7.64
C ILE A 16 4.96 1.90 8.67
N HIS A 17 4.15 2.88 8.31
CA HIS A 17 3.72 3.95 9.22
C HIS A 17 2.23 3.89 9.57
N SER A 18 1.41 3.24 8.75
CA SER A 18 -0.03 3.11 8.98
C SER A 18 -0.50 1.69 8.68
N LEU A 19 -1.44 1.20 9.48
CA LEU A 19 -2.12 -0.08 9.26
C LEU A 19 -3.60 0.08 9.59
N GLU A 20 -4.44 -0.30 8.63
CA GLU A 20 -5.89 -0.41 8.80
C GLU A 20 -6.36 -1.81 8.46
N THR A 21 -7.27 -2.34 9.23
CA THR A 21 -7.90 -3.64 8.97
C THR A 21 -9.39 -3.49 8.73
N THR A 22 -9.87 -4.12 7.67
CA THR A 22 -11.28 -4.06 7.28
C THR A 22 -11.84 -5.43 6.96
N ALA A 23 -13.16 -5.50 6.84
CA ALA A 23 -13.80 -6.67 6.23
C ALA A 23 -13.36 -6.80 4.75
N ALA A 24 -13.33 -8.03 4.24
CA ALA A 24 -12.81 -8.32 2.90
C ALA A 24 -13.60 -7.67 1.75
N ASN A 25 -14.85 -7.25 2.00
CA ASN A 25 -15.70 -6.57 1.02
C ASN A 25 -15.45 -5.06 0.93
N GLU A 26 -14.69 -4.47 1.85
CA GLU A 26 -14.33 -3.06 1.78
C GLU A 26 -13.37 -2.78 0.59
N HIS A 27 -13.59 -1.65 -0.07
CA HIS A 27 -12.72 -1.21 -1.16
C HIS A 27 -11.47 -0.50 -0.62
N ASP A 28 -10.31 -0.79 -1.19
CA ASP A 28 -9.03 -0.24 -0.74
C ASP A 28 -9.01 1.30 -0.76
N ILE A 29 -9.66 1.90 -1.76
CA ILE A 29 -9.77 3.36 -1.89
C ILE A 29 -10.46 4.04 -0.70
N THR A 30 -11.36 3.34 0.02
CA THR A 30 -12.05 3.90 1.19
C THR A 30 -11.12 4.09 2.38
N GLN A 31 -9.99 3.40 2.40
CA GLN A 31 -9.01 3.46 3.48
C GLN A 31 -7.86 4.44 3.18
N ALA A 32 -7.85 5.05 2.00
CA ALA A 32 -6.76 5.92 1.58
C ALA A 32 -6.47 7.06 2.57
N GLY A 33 -7.52 7.72 3.09
CA GLY A 33 -7.37 8.80 4.07
C GLY A 33 -6.78 8.34 5.39
N ASN A 34 -7.13 7.12 5.83
CA ASN A 34 -6.63 6.54 7.09
C ASN A 34 -5.16 6.09 6.98
N LEU A 35 -4.66 5.87 5.77
CA LEU A 35 -3.29 5.47 5.53
C LEU A 35 -2.32 6.65 5.41
N LEU A 36 -2.82 7.87 5.20
CA LEU A 36 -2.02 9.09 5.21
C LEU A 36 -1.90 9.64 6.63
N HIS A 37 -0.76 10.21 6.98
CA HIS A 37 -0.56 10.92 8.26
C HIS A 37 -0.57 12.45 8.12
N GLY A 38 -0.80 12.97 6.89
CA GLY A 38 -1.04 14.38 6.61
C GLY A 38 0.19 15.20 6.21
N GLU A 39 1.38 14.62 6.25
CA GLU A 39 2.63 15.28 5.86
C GLU A 39 3.15 14.84 4.49
N GLU A 40 2.46 13.89 3.85
CA GLU A 40 2.85 13.37 2.55
C GLU A 40 2.67 14.41 1.46
N LYS A 41 3.71 14.56 0.65
CA LYS A 41 3.66 15.37 -0.59
C LYS A 41 3.20 14.52 -1.78
N GLU A 42 3.54 13.25 -1.78
CA GLU A 42 3.26 12.30 -2.85
C GLU A 42 2.76 10.97 -2.28
N ALA A 43 1.77 10.39 -2.93
CA ALA A 43 1.22 9.07 -2.58
C ALA A 43 1.10 8.19 -3.82
N PHE A 44 1.47 6.93 -3.70
CA PHE A 44 1.49 5.97 -4.80
C PHE A 44 0.48 4.84 -4.53
N GLY A 45 -0.50 4.72 -5.42
CA GLY A 45 -1.54 3.70 -5.32
C GLY A 45 -1.59 2.78 -6.55
N ASP A 46 -2.18 1.62 -6.39
CA ASP A 46 -2.48 0.75 -7.52
C ASP A 46 -3.72 1.23 -8.30
N SER A 47 -4.10 0.51 -9.34
CA SER A 47 -5.26 0.86 -10.15
C SER A 47 -6.60 0.81 -9.39
N GLY A 48 -6.64 0.21 -8.19
CA GLY A 48 -7.80 0.22 -7.29
C GLY A 48 -8.08 1.59 -6.68
N TYR A 49 -7.08 2.47 -6.64
CA TYR A 49 -7.21 3.85 -6.15
C TYR A 49 -7.64 4.87 -7.23
N ARG A 50 -8.10 4.41 -8.39
CA ARG A 50 -8.60 5.32 -9.43
C ARG A 50 -9.80 6.13 -8.95
N GLY A 51 -9.77 7.42 -9.26
CA GLY A 51 -10.79 8.37 -8.82
C GLY A 51 -10.58 8.87 -7.39
N ILE A 52 -9.41 8.60 -6.82
CA ILE A 52 -9.04 9.04 -5.47
C ILE A 52 -9.16 10.57 -5.32
N GLU A 53 -8.85 11.31 -6.39
CA GLU A 53 -8.92 12.77 -6.46
C GLU A 53 -10.34 13.32 -6.32
N LYS A 54 -11.35 12.48 -6.47
CA LYS A 54 -12.78 12.84 -6.36
C LYS A 54 -13.36 12.57 -4.97
N ARG A 55 -12.55 12.01 -4.07
CA ARG A 55 -12.99 11.63 -2.72
C ARG A 55 -13.05 12.84 -1.81
N GLU A 56 -14.21 13.04 -1.17
CA GLU A 56 -14.46 14.19 -0.26
C GLU A 56 -13.49 14.18 0.92
N GLU A 57 -13.21 13.00 1.49
CA GLU A 57 -12.33 12.82 2.64
C GLU A 57 -10.87 13.19 2.38
N LEU A 58 -10.48 13.33 1.12
CA LEU A 58 -9.12 13.68 0.70
C LEU A 58 -8.99 15.10 0.14
N LYS A 59 -10.06 15.88 0.13
CA LYS A 59 -10.03 17.25 -0.38
C LYS A 59 -9.04 18.17 0.35
N GLU A 60 -8.84 17.92 1.64
CA GLU A 60 -7.89 18.68 2.46
C GLU A 60 -6.47 18.11 2.43
N SER A 61 -6.28 16.93 1.83
CA SER A 61 -4.97 16.33 1.69
C SER A 61 -4.14 17.09 0.66
N THR A 62 -2.90 17.40 1.02
CA THR A 62 -1.91 18.03 0.12
C THR A 62 -1.16 17.01 -0.73
N ALA A 63 -1.36 15.72 -0.50
CA ALA A 63 -0.65 14.65 -1.19
C ALA A 63 -1.08 14.56 -2.67
N GLN A 64 -0.11 14.61 -3.56
CA GLN A 64 -0.32 14.32 -4.98
C GLN A 64 -0.33 12.81 -5.20
N TRP A 65 -1.45 12.29 -5.72
CA TRP A 65 -1.61 10.86 -5.94
C TRP A 65 -1.09 10.42 -7.32
N HIS A 66 -0.28 9.38 -7.32
CA HIS A 66 0.26 8.69 -8.50
C HIS A 66 -0.35 7.29 -8.60
N VAL A 67 -1.52 7.23 -9.20
CA VAL A 67 -2.24 5.95 -9.38
C VAL A 67 -1.72 5.23 -10.60
N SER A 68 -1.48 3.93 -10.47
CA SER A 68 -1.02 3.09 -11.59
C SER A 68 -2.08 2.94 -12.66
N MET A 69 -1.63 2.90 -13.90
CA MET A 69 -2.49 2.63 -15.06
C MET A 69 -3.06 1.20 -15.00
N MET A 70 -4.28 1.04 -15.49
CA MET A 70 -4.85 -0.31 -15.65
C MET A 70 -4.02 -1.14 -16.62
N ASN A 71 -3.86 -2.42 -16.31
CA ASN A 71 -3.11 -3.35 -17.17
C ASN A 71 -3.61 -3.39 -18.61
N SER A 72 -4.91 -3.29 -18.83
CA SER A 72 -5.51 -3.24 -20.19
C SER A 72 -5.05 -2.01 -20.97
N LYS A 73 -5.03 -0.83 -20.33
CA LYS A 73 -4.57 0.41 -20.95
C LYS A 73 -3.05 0.37 -21.20
N ARG A 74 -2.29 -0.14 -20.25
CA ARG A 74 -0.83 -0.27 -20.38
C ARG A 74 -0.43 -1.18 -21.52
N LYS A 75 -1.15 -2.31 -21.71
CA LYS A 75 -0.92 -3.22 -22.84
C LYS A 75 -1.31 -2.64 -24.20
N ALA A 76 -2.13 -1.60 -24.24
CA ALA A 76 -2.56 -0.92 -25.45
C ALA A 76 -1.64 0.25 -25.85
N LEU A 77 -0.57 0.53 -25.07
CA LEU A 77 0.42 1.53 -25.43
C LEU A 77 1.15 1.12 -26.71
N SER A 78 1.41 2.10 -27.56
CA SER A 78 2.14 1.97 -28.83
C SER A 78 3.63 2.26 -28.64
N ASP A 79 4.39 2.14 -29.73
CA ASP A 79 5.80 2.52 -29.76
C ASP A 79 6.05 4.03 -29.97
N SER A 80 5.01 4.86 -29.85
CA SER A 80 5.16 6.31 -29.93
C SER A 80 6.03 6.85 -28.80
N SER A 81 6.72 7.94 -29.01
CA SER A 81 7.58 8.58 -28.00
C SER A 81 6.82 8.95 -26.74
N ALA A 82 5.54 9.39 -26.88
CA ALA A 82 4.67 9.70 -25.76
C ALA A 82 4.33 8.45 -24.94
N ASP A 83 3.97 7.34 -25.59
CA ASP A 83 3.63 6.07 -24.93
C ASP A 83 4.87 5.43 -24.27
N GLN A 84 6.04 5.54 -24.88
CA GLN A 84 7.29 5.11 -24.24
C GLN A 84 7.57 5.88 -22.96
N THR A 85 7.29 7.18 -22.91
CA THR A 85 7.42 8.00 -21.69
C THR A 85 6.41 7.55 -20.62
N LEU A 86 5.17 7.29 -21.02
CA LEU A 86 4.14 6.74 -20.11
C LEU A 86 4.56 5.39 -19.53
N GLU A 87 5.11 4.51 -20.35
CA GLU A 87 5.59 3.19 -19.89
C GLU A 87 6.76 3.33 -18.88
N LEU A 88 7.67 4.30 -19.08
CA LEU A 88 8.73 4.59 -18.11
C LEU A 88 8.15 5.08 -16.80
N LEU A 89 7.18 5.99 -16.82
CA LEU A 89 6.49 6.46 -15.62
C LEU A 89 5.80 5.32 -14.87
N GLU A 90 5.12 4.42 -15.58
CA GLU A 90 4.49 3.25 -14.98
C GLU A 90 5.51 2.28 -14.36
N LYS A 91 6.69 2.11 -14.94
CA LYS A 91 7.79 1.34 -14.35
C LYS A 91 8.28 1.96 -13.05
N VAL A 92 8.44 3.29 -13.00
CA VAL A 92 8.82 4.01 -11.77
C VAL A 92 7.75 3.83 -10.69
N LYS A 93 6.48 4.06 -10.99
CA LYS A 93 5.37 3.84 -10.04
C LYS A 93 5.37 2.40 -9.52
N SER A 94 5.54 1.41 -10.39
CA SER A 94 5.59 -0.01 -10.00
C SER A 94 6.77 -0.31 -9.08
N SER A 95 7.93 0.27 -9.32
CA SER A 95 9.12 0.11 -8.48
C SER A 95 8.91 0.66 -7.07
N ILE A 96 8.30 1.86 -6.95
CA ILE A 96 7.98 2.45 -5.65
C ILE A 96 6.95 1.58 -4.91
N ARG A 97 5.89 1.18 -5.60
CA ARG A 97 4.83 0.32 -5.02
C ARG A 97 5.30 -1.05 -4.57
N ALA A 98 6.33 -1.60 -5.21
CA ALA A 98 6.90 -2.89 -4.81
C ALA A 98 7.39 -2.90 -3.34
N LYS A 99 7.69 -1.73 -2.77
CA LYS A 99 8.05 -1.60 -1.35
C LYS A 99 6.93 -2.00 -0.41
N VAL A 100 5.66 -1.79 -0.79
CA VAL A 100 4.48 -2.21 -0.01
C VAL A 100 4.37 -3.73 0.08
N GLU A 101 4.83 -4.46 -0.91
CA GLU A 101 4.78 -5.92 -0.92
C GLU A 101 5.80 -6.55 0.04
N HIS A 102 6.87 -5.84 0.35
CA HIS A 102 7.95 -6.35 1.18
C HIS A 102 7.52 -6.67 2.62
N PRO A 103 6.83 -5.78 3.36
CA PRO A 103 6.28 -6.11 4.67
C PRO A 103 5.35 -7.31 4.66
N PHE A 104 4.44 -7.41 3.70
CA PHE A 104 3.57 -8.58 3.56
C PHE A 104 4.34 -9.88 3.33
N ARG A 105 5.43 -9.82 2.56
CA ARG A 105 6.31 -10.97 2.35
C ARG A 105 6.97 -11.41 3.66
N ILE A 106 7.40 -10.46 4.50
CA ILE A 106 8.01 -10.75 5.79
C ILE A 106 7.02 -11.47 6.70
N ILE A 107 5.83 -10.90 6.93
CA ILE A 107 4.85 -11.53 7.83
C ILE A 107 4.39 -12.90 7.33
N LYS A 108 4.29 -13.09 6.01
CA LYS A 108 3.87 -14.37 5.44
C LYS A 108 4.97 -15.42 5.45
N ARG A 109 6.20 -15.06 5.12
CA ARG A 109 7.31 -16.01 4.93
C ARG A 109 8.21 -16.16 6.15
N GLN A 110 8.53 -15.04 6.83
CA GLN A 110 9.41 -15.06 7.99
C GLN A 110 8.64 -15.36 9.28
N PHE A 111 7.45 -14.77 9.44
CA PHE A 111 6.63 -14.93 10.65
C PHE A 111 5.53 -15.99 10.50
N GLY A 112 5.40 -16.64 9.34
CA GLY A 112 4.49 -17.75 9.11
C GLY A 112 3.01 -17.39 9.13
N PHE A 113 2.65 -16.14 8.85
CA PHE A 113 1.25 -15.73 8.79
C PHE A 113 0.58 -16.31 7.54
N SER A 114 -0.24 -17.32 7.71
CA SER A 114 -0.98 -17.97 6.62
C SER A 114 -2.46 -17.65 6.61
N LYS A 115 -3.06 -17.41 7.78
CA LYS A 115 -4.49 -17.14 7.95
C LYS A 115 -4.76 -16.46 9.29
N VAL A 116 -5.91 -15.83 9.41
CA VAL A 116 -6.43 -15.31 10.68
C VAL A 116 -6.65 -16.47 11.68
N ARG A 117 -6.27 -16.26 12.92
CA ARG A 117 -6.30 -17.31 13.97
C ARG A 117 -7.38 -17.07 15.02
N TYR A 118 -7.86 -15.86 15.17
CA TYR A 118 -8.76 -15.47 16.24
C TYR A 118 -10.17 -15.23 15.72
N LYS A 119 -11.17 -15.38 16.60
CA LYS A 119 -12.53 -14.93 16.32
C LYS A 119 -12.63 -13.41 16.48
N GLY A 120 -13.28 -12.76 15.49
CA GLY A 120 -13.55 -11.33 15.48
C GLY A 120 -12.41 -10.47 14.93
N MET A 121 -12.76 -9.24 14.54
CA MET A 121 -11.82 -8.30 13.92
C MET A 121 -10.74 -7.83 14.89
N SER A 122 -11.13 -7.37 16.09
CA SER A 122 -10.23 -6.72 17.04
C SER A 122 -9.01 -7.58 17.43
N LYS A 123 -9.21 -8.89 17.70
CA LYS A 123 -8.09 -9.77 18.06
C LYS A 123 -7.15 -10.03 16.89
N ASN A 124 -7.69 -10.13 15.67
CA ASN A 124 -6.88 -10.29 14.47
C ASN A 124 -6.17 -9.00 14.10
N ASP A 125 -6.81 -7.84 14.31
CA ASP A 125 -6.19 -6.53 14.15
C ASP A 125 -4.98 -6.39 15.08
N ASN A 126 -5.14 -6.58 16.39
CA ASN A 126 -4.03 -6.52 17.34
C ASN A 126 -2.89 -7.48 16.98
N HIS A 127 -3.21 -8.65 16.45
CA HIS A 127 -2.20 -9.60 15.98
C HIS A 127 -1.44 -9.06 14.77
N LEU A 128 -2.14 -8.47 13.79
CA LEU A 128 -1.51 -7.86 12.61
C LEU A 128 -0.69 -6.61 12.99
N GLN A 129 -1.20 -5.77 13.90
CA GLN A 129 -0.45 -4.62 14.44
C GLN A 129 0.91 -5.08 15.00
N THR A 130 0.89 -6.12 15.83
CA THR A 130 2.11 -6.70 16.39
C THR A 130 3.04 -7.23 15.31
N MET A 131 2.51 -7.98 14.33
CA MET A 131 3.33 -8.56 13.25
C MET A 131 3.96 -7.49 12.37
N PHE A 132 3.23 -6.44 12.01
CA PHE A 132 3.77 -5.37 11.20
C PHE A 132 4.78 -4.49 11.97
N ALA A 133 4.57 -4.27 13.29
CA ALA A 133 5.57 -3.64 14.13
C ALA A 133 6.88 -4.44 14.18
N LEU A 134 6.79 -5.76 14.37
CA LEU A 134 7.95 -6.65 14.31
C LEU A 134 8.59 -6.69 12.92
N ALA A 135 7.79 -6.57 11.85
CA ALA A 135 8.31 -6.49 10.49
C ALA A 135 9.14 -5.22 10.29
N ASN A 136 8.71 -4.06 10.84
CA ASN A 136 9.52 -2.84 10.83
C ASN A 136 10.88 -3.02 11.52
N ILE A 137 10.89 -3.64 12.71
CA ILE A 137 12.13 -3.95 13.42
C ILE A 137 13.02 -4.89 12.58
N TYR A 138 12.43 -5.93 12.03
CA TYR A 138 13.16 -6.90 11.20
C TYR A 138 13.77 -6.26 9.94
N MET A 139 13.03 -5.39 9.24
CA MET A 139 13.52 -4.69 8.05
C MET A 139 14.66 -3.71 8.37
N ASN A 140 14.58 -3.05 9.51
CA ASN A 140 15.55 -2.03 9.92
C ASN A 140 16.66 -2.57 10.87
N ARG A 141 16.73 -3.88 11.10
CA ARG A 141 17.68 -4.48 12.06
C ARG A 141 19.14 -4.07 11.84
N GLY A 142 19.54 -3.89 10.55
CA GLY A 142 20.90 -3.44 10.24
C GLY A 142 21.19 -1.98 10.55
N LYS A 143 20.14 -1.18 10.85
CA LYS A 143 20.29 0.21 11.30
C LYS A 143 20.24 0.33 12.83
N LEU A 144 19.85 -0.73 13.52
CA LEU A 144 19.72 -0.79 14.99
C LEU A 144 20.98 -1.32 15.67
N THR A 145 21.89 -1.85 14.90
CA THR A 145 23.23 -2.29 15.32
C THR A 145 24.29 -1.32 14.86
#